data_a747fea4854d6a3b96b15715dab07bd0
#
_entry.id   a747fea4854d6a3b96b15715dab07bd0
#
_cell.length_a   1.000
_cell.length_b   1.000
_cell.length_c   1.000
_cell.angle_alpha   90.00
_cell.angle_beta   90.00
_cell.angle_gamma   90.00
#
_symmetry.space_group_name_H-M   'P 1'
#
loop_
_entity.id
_entity.type
_entity.pdbx_description
1 polymer ?
#
loop_
_entity_poly.entity_id
_entity_poly.type
_entity_poly.pdbx_seq_one_letter_code
_entity_poly.pdbx_strand_id
1 'polypeptide(L)'
;MKRVISNTATDAVSWAQVIVLSIVQGLTEFLPVSSSGHLRIVSELFWGKDAGASFTAVIQLGTELAVLVYFAPMIWQILTGWFRGWTDKSSRGQDWRMGWMVIVGSIPIGIIGYAFEDAIRGALRNLWITAAMLIVFSFVFIAAEKLGKKERGFEQLTMKDAIVLSLIHI
;
A
#
# COMPACT_ATOMS: atom_id res chain seq x y z
N MET A 1 25.90 18.22 -39.08
CA MET A 1 26.06 17.23 -37.99
C MET A 1 25.80 17.96 -36.66
N LYS A 2 24.50 18.11 -36.28
CA LYS A 2 24.07 18.79 -35.03
C LYS A 2 24.24 17.78 -33.89
N ARG A 3 25.07 18.13 -32.91
CA ARG A 3 25.19 17.40 -31.67
C ARG A 3 23.84 17.43 -30.94
N VAL A 4 23.18 16.30 -30.86
CA VAL A 4 22.12 16.03 -29.90
C VAL A 4 22.82 15.81 -28.55
N ILE A 5 23.06 16.91 -27.84
CA ILE A 5 23.34 16.83 -26.40
C ILE A 5 21.98 16.57 -25.77
N SER A 6 21.68 15.30 -25.51
CA SER A 6 20.52 14.93 -24.67
C SER A 6 20.78 15.50 -23.29
N ASN A 7 19.96 16.45 -22.91
CA ASN A 7 19.96 17.08 -21.58
C ASN A 7 19.41 16.06 -20.56
N THR A 8 20.26 15.12 -20.16
CA THR A 8 19.94 14.10 -19.12
C THR A 8 19.78 14.72 -17.71
N ALA A 9 19.95 16.04 -17.59
CA ALA A 9 19.83 16.73 -16.31
C ALA A 9 18.39 17.13 -15.93
N THR A 10 17.41 17.00 -16.86
CA THR A 10 16.02 17.49 -16.64
C THR A 10 15.06 16.42 -16.11
N ASP A 11 15.46 15.16 -16.05
CA ASP A 11 14.61 14.07 -15.57
C ASP A 11 14.83 13.67 -14.11
N ALA A 12 15.86 14.22 -13.47
CA ALA A 12 16.12 13.96 -12.05
C ALA A 12 15.07 14.65 -11.17
N VAL A 13 14.52 13.90 -10.21
CA VAL A 13 13.62 14.44 -9.19
C VAL A 13 14.41 15.41 -8.32
N SER A 14 13.95 16.66 -8.17
CA SER A 14 14.63 17.67 -7.34
C SER A 14 14.48 17.33 -5.84
N TRP A 15 15.43 17.79 -5.02
CA TRP A 15 15.34 17.64 -3.55
C TRP A 15 14.06 18.23 -2.97
N ALA A 16 13.58 19.36 -3.50
CA ALA A 16 12.31 19.96 -3.07
C ALA A 16 11.14 19.01 -3.38
N GLN A 17 11.14 18.39 -4.55
CA GLN A 17 10.13 17.40 -4.95
C GLN A 17 10.20 16.16 -4.04
N VAL A 18 11.39 15.66 -3.74
CA VAL A 18 11.59 14.53 -2.82
C VAL A 18 10.98 14.84 -1.46
N ILE A 19 11.32 16.00 -0.87
CA ILE A 19 10.86 16.37 0.47
C ILE A 19 9.34 16.52 0.50
N VAL A 20 8.77 17.30 -0.43
CA VAL A 20 7.32 17.55 -0.47
C VAL A 20 6.54 16.26 -0.68
N LEU A 21 6.93 15.44 -1.66
CA LEU A 21 6.22 14.20 -1.94
C LEU A 21 6.39 13.17 -0.83
N SER A 22 7.54 13.12 -0.13
CA SER A 22 7.72 12.24 1.03
C SER A 22 6.84 12.65 2.21
N ILE A 23 6.64 13.96 2.43
CA ILE A 23 5.70 14.46 3.45
C ILE A 23 4.26 14.09 3.06
N VAL A 24 3.87 14.30 1.81
CA VAL A 24 2.54 13.90 1.30
C VAL A 24 2.33 12.41 1.47
N GLN A 25 3.31 11.58 1.09
CA GLN A 25 3.28 10.13 1.30
C GLN A 25 3.03 9.79 2.77
N GLY A 26 3.83 10.33 3.67
CA GLY A 26 3.72 10.07 5.11
C GLY A 26 2.36 10.46 5.69
N LEU A 27 1.77 11.56 5.25
CA LEU A 27 0.47 12.03 5.74
C LEU A 27 -0.70 11.24 5.14
N THR A 28 -0.61 10.81 3.89
CA THR A 28 -1.73 10.18 3.17
C THR A 28 -1.72 8.66 3.17
N GLU A 29 -0.60 8.03 3.52
CA GLU A 29 -0.50 6.57 3.57
C GLU A 29 -1.33 5.97 4.70
N PHE A 30 -1.36 6.64 5.85
CA PHE A 30 -2.11 6.16 7.03
C PHE A 30 -3.58 6.57 7.04
N LEU A 31 -3.98 7.43 6.11
CA LEU A 31 -5.37 7.80 5.89
C LEU A 31 -5.93 7.04 4.69
N PRO A 32 -7.18 6.56 4.73
CA PRO A 32 -7.77 5.82 3.60
C PRO A 32 -8.19 6.75 2.46
N VAL A 33 -7.25 7.59 1.97
CA VAL A 33 -7.50 8.64 0.97
C VAL A 33 -6.69 8.46 -0.32
N SER A 34 -6.02 7.33 -0.48
CA SER A 34 -5.11 7.01 -1.60
C SER A 34 -3.87 7.91 -1.67
N SER A 35 -2.78 7.46 -1.08
CA SER A 35 -1.47 8.14 -1.15
C SER A 35 -1.00 8.32 -2.60
N SER A 36 -1.13 7.28 -3.43
CA SER A 36 -0.76 7.31 -4.84
C SER A 36 -1.51 8.39 -5.64
N GLY A 37 -2.80 8.57 -5.37
CA GLY A 37 -3.61 9.63 -5.97
C GLY A 37 -3.10 11.02 -5.60
N HIS A 38 -2.83 11.25 -4.32
CA HIS A 38 -2.31 12.53 -3.82
C HIS A 38 -0.91 12.83 -4.36
N LEU A 39 -0.02 11.85 -4.36
CA LEU A 39 1.31 12.02 -4.95
C LEU A 39 1.25 12.40 -6.42
N ARG A 40 0.37 11.75 -7.17
CA ARG A 40 0.18 12.04 -8.59
C ARG A 40 -0.32 13.47 -8.80
N ILE A 41 -1.37 13.88 -8.07
CA ILE A 41 -1.96 15.21 -8.16
C ILE A 41 -0.93 16.29 -7.77
N VAL A 42 -0.27 16.13 -6.62
CA VAL A 42 0.72 17.11 -6.14
C VAL A 42 1.90 17.21 -7.09
N SER A 43 2.41 16.08 -7.60
CA SER A 43 3.51 16.06 -8.55
C SER A 43 3.15 16.78 -9.86
N GLU A 44 1.96 16.54 -10.38
CA GLU A 44 1.47 17.19 -11.61
C GLU A 44 1.25 18.70 -11.42
N LEU A 45 0.63 19.10 -10.29
CA LEU A 45 0.33 20.51 -10.01
C LEU A 45 1.59 21.37 -9.82
N PHE A 46 2.60 20.86 -9.12
CA PHE A 46 3.78 21.65 -8.78
C PHE A 46 4.93 21.52 -9.78
N TRP A 47 5.03 20.40 -10.49
CA TRP A 47 6.15 20.13 -11.40
C TRP A 47 5.72 19.76 -12.83
N GLY A 48 4.41 19.69 -13.11
CA GLY A 48 3.88 19.41 -14.46
C GLY A 48 4.18 18.01 -14.99
N LYS A 49 4.62 17.09 -14.12
CA LYS A 49 4.94 15.71 -14.48
C LYS A 49 4.79 14.76 -13.30
N ASP A 50 4.50 13.50 -13.58
CA ASP A 50 4.54 12.43 -12.59
C ASP A 50 5.98 12.16 -12.13
N ALA A 51 6.19 11.99 -10.84
CA ALA A 51 7.48 11.58 -10.29
C ALA A 51 7.86 10.13 -10.66
N GLY A 52 6.90 9.35 -11.11
CA GLY A 52 7.09 7.99 -11.61
C GLY A 52 6.92 6.90 -10.53
N ALA A 53 6.61 5.69 -11.02
CA ALA A 53 6.35 4.54 -10.15
C ALA A 53 7.55 4.15 -9.27
N SER A 54 8.75 4.21 -9.83
CA SER A 54 9.98 3.87 -9.10
C SER A 54 10.24 4.82 -7.93
N PHE A 55 10.05 6.13 -8.14
CA PHE A 55 10.18 7.11 -7.06
C PHE A 55 9.13 6.88 -5.98
N THR A 56 7.86 6.67 -6.36
CA THR A 56 6.78 6.37 -5.42
C THR A 56 7.09 5.13 -4.57
N ALA A 57 7.59 4.07 -5.19
CA ALA A 57 7.99 2.85 -4.48
C ALA A 57 9.11 3.10 -3.46
N VAL A 58 10.10 3.95 -3.80
CA VAL A 58 11.21 4.27 -2.88
C VAL A 58 10.73 5.04 -1.65
N ILE A 59 9.91 6.08 -1.82
CA ILE A 59 9.40 6.85 -0.67
C ILE A 59 8.43 6.04 0.19
N GLN A 60 7.73 5.06 -0.40
CA GLN A 60 6.85 4.14 0.31
C GLN A 60 7.61 3.26 1.31
N LEU A 61 8.86 2.89 1.02
CA LEU A 61 9.70 2.14 1.98
C LEU A 61 9.83 2.86 3.33
N GLY A 62 9.79 4.19 3.34
CA GLY A 62 9.83 4.97 4.59
C GLY A 62 8.58 4.78 5.45
N THR A 63 7.40 4.78 4.84
CA THR A 63 6.13 4.54 5.55
C THR A 63 5.99 3.07 5.98
N GLU A 64 6.42 2.13 5.15
CA GLU A 64 6.46 0.70 5.50
C GLU A 64 7.39 0.45 6.70
N LEU A 65 8.59 1.04 6.70
CA LEU A 65 9.51 0.94 7.83
C LEU A 65 8.92 1.54 9.11
N ALA A 66 8.23 2.68 9.03
CA ALA A 66 7.55 3.28 10.16
C ALA A 66 6.48 2.36 10.76
N VAL A 67 5.68 1.70 9.91
CA VAL A 67 4.69 0.69 10.32
C VAL A 67 5.36 -0.50 11.00
N LEU A 68 6.44 -1.03 10.40
CA LEU A 68 7.16 -2.17 10.97
C LEU A 68 7.75 -1.83 12.34
N VAL A 69 8.31 -0.63 12.51
CA VAL A 69 8.85 -0.17 13.81
C VAL A 69 7.74 0.03 14.83
N TYR A 70 6.64 0.68 14.45
CA TYR A 70 5.51 0.93 15.35
C TYR A 70 4.85 -0.37 15.83
N PHE A 71 4.64 -1.31 14.94
CA PHE A 71 4.02 -2.60 15.25
C PHE A 71 5.02 -3.71 15.60
N ALA A 72 6.31 -3.39 15.76
CA ALA A 72 7.35 -4.39 16.02
C ALA A 72 7.03 -5.36 17.19
N PRO A 73 6.49 -4.91 18.34
CA PRO A 73 6.13 -5.83 19.41
C PRO A 73 5.03 -6.83 19.01
N MET A 74 4.00 -6.36 18.30
CA MET A 74 2.91 -7.21 17.82
C MET A 74 3.40 -8.20 16.76
N ILE A 75 4.21 -7.72 15.80
CA ILE A 75 4.81 -8.56 14.76
C ILE A 75 5.66 -9.65 15.39
N TRP A 76 6.48 -9.30 16.39
CA TRP A 76 7.31 -10.25 17.11
C TRP A 76 6.49 -11.29 17.85
N GLN A 77 5.39 -10.89 18.50
CA GLN A 77 4.45 -11.79 19.16
C GLN A 77 3.86 -12.81 18.16
N ILE A 78 3.33 -12.32 17.03
CA ILE A 78 2.75 -13.17 15.98
C ILE A 78 3.80 -14.13 15.42
N LEU A 79 5.00 -13.66 15.12
CA LEU A 79 6.08 -14.50 14.60
C LEU A 79 6.47 -15.59 15.58
N THR A 80 6.71 -15.24 16.84
CA THR A 80 7.09 -16.22 17.87
C THR A 80 5.98 -17.23 18.15
N GLY A 81 4.72 -16.79 18.18
CA GLY A 81 3.56 -17.67 18.34
C GLY A 81 3.37 -18.60 17.14
N TRP A 82 3.59 -18.07 15.92
CA TRP A 82 3.53 -18.89 14.71
C TRP A 82 4.63 -19.95 14.68
N PHE A 83 5.89 -19.60 14.99
CA PHE A 83 6.98 -20.58 15.06
C PHE A 83 6.78 -21.64 16.16
N ARG A 84 6.31 -21.24 17.34
CA ARG A 84 6.00 -22.19 18.44
C ARG A 84 4.91 -23.19 18.03
N GLY A 85 3.91 -22.77 17.28
CA GLY A 85 2.85 -23.64 16.78
C GLY A 85 3.32 -24.75 15.83
N TRP A 86 4.54 -24.67 15.27
CA TRP A 86 5.15 -25.76 14.50
C TRP A 86 5.67 -26.88 15.39
N THR A 87 6.24 -26.54 16.54
CA THR A 87 6.87 -27.49 17.46
C THR A 87 5.87 -27.99 18.49
N ASP A 88 4.92 -27.17 18.91
CA ASP A 88 3.94 -27.52 19.93
C ASP A 88 2.51 -27.21 19.47
N LYS A 89 1.71 -28.27 19.27
CA LYS A 89 0.31 -28.15 18.84
C LYS A 89 -0.57 -27.44 19.87
N SER A 90 -0.22 -27.48 21.18
CA SER A 90 -0.97 -26.79 22.23
C SER A 90 -0.81 -25.25 22.13
N SER A 91 0.26 -24.77 21.49
CA SER A 91 0.55 -23.35 21.25
C SER A 91 -0.14 -22.78 20.01
N ARG A 92 -0.99 -23.54 19.31
CA ARG A 92 -1.74 -23.10 18.13
C ARG A 92 -2.93 -22.23 18.50
N GLY A 93 -2.68 -21.08 19.09
CA GLY A 93 -3.68 -20.08 19.45
C GLY A 93 -3.90 -19.03 18.38
N GLN A 94 -4.24 -17.82 18.83
CA GLN A 94 -4.54 -16.66 17.97
C GLN A 94 -3.34 -16.24 17.11
N ASP A 95 -2.14 -16.18 17.69
CA ASP A 95 -0.94 -15.75 16.97
C ASP A 95 -0.58 -16.71 15.83
N TRP A 96 -0.77 -18.02 16.03
CA TRP A 96 -0.64 -19.03 14.96
C TRP A 96 -1.61 -18.77 13.80
N ARG A 97 -2.88 -18.49 14.11
CA ARG A 97 -3.90 -18.18 13.11
C ARG A 97 -3.58 -16.88 12.37
N MET A 98 -3.15 -15.85 13.11
CA MET A 98 -2.76 -14.56 12.54
C MET A 98 -1.58 -14.70 11.58
N GLY A 99 -0.55 -15.46 11.94
CA GLY A 99 0.57 -15.72 11.03
C GLY A 99 0.12 -16.35 9.70
N TRP A 100 -0.78 -17.33 9.76
CA TRP A 100 -1.35 -17.92 8.54
C TRP A 100 -2.26 -16.97 7.77
N MET A 101 -3.04 -16.12 8.44
CA MET A 101 -3.87 -15.11 7.78
C MET A 101 -3.01 -14.11 7.02
N VAL A 102 -1.88 -13.67 7.58
CA VAL A 102 -0.93 -12.79 6.89
C VAL A 102 -0.35 -13.48 5.66
N ILE A 103 0.14 -14.71 5.78
CA ILE A 103 0.73 -15.46 4.67
C ILE A 103 -0.29 -15.67 3.55
N VAL A 104 -1.45 -16.27 3.88
CA VAL A 104 -2.48 -16.59 2.88
C VAL A 104 -3.11 -15.33 2.30
N GLY A 105 -3.31 -14.29 3.12
CA GLY A 105 -3.81 -12.99 2.67
C GLY A 105 -2.84 -12.26 1.73
N SER A 106 -1.52 -12.48 1.85
CA SER A 106 -0.54 -11.86 0.95
C SER A 106 -0.44 -12.55 -0.43
N ILE A 107 -0.91 -13.79 -0.56
CA ILE A 107 -0.82 -14.53 -1.83
C ILE A 107 -1.61 -13.87 -2.97
N PRO A 108 -2.90 -13.51 -2.81
CA PRO A 108 -3.67 -12.90 -3.90
C PRO A 108 -3.05 -11.61 -4.43
N ILE A 109 -2.65 -10.69 -3.53
CA ILE A 109 -2.05 -9.42 -3.93
C ILE A 109 -0.70 -9.65 -4.64
N GLY A 110 0.11 -10.60 -4.18
CA GLY A 110 1.38 -10.94 -4.81
C GLY A 110 1.19 -11.49 -6.22
N ILE A 111 0.24 -12.42 -6.42
CA ILE A 111 -0.04 -13.01 -7.73
C ILE A 111 -0.60 -11.96 -8.70
N ILE A 112 -1.60 -11.19 -8.28
CA ILE A 112 -2.26 -10.20 -9.13
C ILE A 112 -1.30 -9.04 -9.42
N GLY A 113 -0.58 -8.54 -8.42
CA GLY A 113 0.42 -7.49 -8.59
C GLY A 113 1.50 -7.86 -9.60
N TYR A 114 2.01 -9.10 -9.54
CA TYR A 114 2.98 -9.60 -10.51
C TYR A 114 2.36 -9.79 -11.91
N ALA A 115 1.16 -10.37 -11.99
CA ALA A 115 0.51 -10.64 -13.29
C ALA A 115 0.12 -9.35 -14.04
N PHE A 116 -0.17 -8.27 -13.33
CA PHE A 116 -0.60 -6.98 -13.90
C PHE A 116 0.45 -5.87 -13.76
N GLU A 117 1.73 -6.20 -13.50
CA GLU A 117 2.80 -5.23 -13.26
C GLU A 117 2.88 -4.14 -14.35
N ASP A 118 2.85 -4.52 -15.63
CA ASP A 118 2.93 -3.59 -16.75
C ASP A 118 1.73 -2.65 -16.81
N ALA A 119 0.52 -3.14 -16.54
CA ALA A 119 -0.68 -2.33 -16.49
C ALA A 119 -0.64 -1.34 -15.32
N ILE A 120 -0.17 -1.78 -14.15
CA ILE A 120 -0.01 -0.97 -12.94
C ILE A 120 1.00 0.16 -13.17
N ARG A 121 2.13 -0.15 -13.81
CA ARG A 121 3.19 0.84 -14.11
C ARG A 121 2.80 1.82 -15.21
N GLY A 122 1.91 1.43 -16.11
CA GLY A 122 1.51 2.18 -17.30
C GLY A 122 0.08 2.74 -17.24
N ALA A 123 -0.85 2.01 -17.84
CA ALA A 123 -2.22 2.49 -18.09
C ALA A 123 -2.97 2.91 -16.81
N LEU A 124 -2.81 2.17 -15.72
CA LEU A 124 -3.51 2.45 -14.46
C LEU A 124 -2.99 3.71 -13.73
N ARG A 125 -1.87 4.28 -14.15
CA ARG A 125 -1.38 5.56 -13.62
C ARG A 125 -2.02 6.78 -14.28
N ASN A 126 -3.02 6.62 -15.13
CA ASN A 126 -3.74 7.72 -15.75
C ASN A 126 -4.57 8.47 -14.69
N LEU A 127 -4.48 9.82 -14.67
CA LEU A 127 -5.18 10.68 -13.71
C LEU A 127 -6.70 10.50 -13.72
N TRP A 128 -7.29 10.28 -14.90
CA TRP A 128 -8.72 10.05 -15.02
C TRP A 128 -9.15 8.72 -14.38
N ILE A 129 -8.34 7.67 -14.56
CA ILE A 129 -8.58 6.38 -13.91
C ILE A 129 -8.44 6.54 -12.39
N THR A 130 -7.39 7.22 -11.93
CA THR A 130 -7.19 7.51 -10.51
C THR A 130 -8.37 8.29 -9.93
N ALA A 131 -8.84 9.33 -10.60
CA ALA A 131 -9.99 10.13 -10.14
C ALA A 131 -11.28 9.30 -10.10
N ALA A 132 -11.55 8.49 -11.14
CA ALA A 132 -12.71 7.61 -11.17
C ALA A 132 -12.68 6.59 -10.03
N MET A 133 -11.53 5.97 -9.76
CA MET A 133 -11.37 5.01 -8.65
C MET A 133 -11.55 5.68 -7.29
N LEU A 134 -11.01 6.88 -7.08
CA LEU A 134 -11.21 7.63 -5.84
C LEU A 134 -12.69 7.91 -5.59
N ILE A 135 -13.44 8.30 -6.62
CA ILE A 135 -14.89 8.54 -6.51
C ILE A 135 -15.62 7.24 -6.17
N VAL A 136 -15.37 6.16 -6.92
CA VAL A 136 -16.03 4.86 -6.70
C VAL A 136 -15.76 4.36 -5.28
N PHE A 137 -14.49 4.35 -4.85
CA PHE A 137 -14.14 3.87 -3.51
C PHE A 137 -14.67 4.78 -2.40
N SER A 138 -14.82 6.09 -2.63
CA SER A 138 -15.48 6.96 -1.66
C SER A 138 -16.92 6.52 -1.39
N PHE A 139 -17.67 6.12 -2.41
CA PHE A 139 -19.02 5.55 -2.21
C PHE A 139 -18.97 4.20 -1.50
N VAL A 140 -18.00 3.35 -1.82
CA VAL A 140 -17.80 2.06 -1.10
C VAL A 140 -17.53 2.31 0.38
N PHE A 141 -16.66 3.27 0.73
CA PHE A 141 -16.38 3.64 2.12
C PHE A 141 -17.61 4.18 2.84
N ILE A 142 -18.38 5.08 2.20
CA ILE A 142 -19.64 5.59 2.77
C ILE A 142 -20.62 4.44 3.03
N ALA A 143 -20.76 3.51 2.08
CA ALA A 143 -21.63 2.35 2.26
C ALA A 143 -21.12 1.43 3.38
N ALA A 144 -19.82 1.14 3.43
CA ALA A 144 -19.22 0.34 4.48
C ALA A 144 -19.39 0.96 5.87
N GLU A 145 -19.22 2.29 5.99
CA GLU A 145 -19.41 3.01 7.25
C GLU A 145 -20.86 2.99 7.74
N LYS A 146 -21.82 3.10 6.81
CA LYS A 146 -23.25 3.08 7.14
C LYS A 146 -23.80 1.67 7.41
N LEU A 147 -23.30 0.66 6.71
CA LEU A 147 -23.81 -0.71 6.79
C LEU A 147 -22.98 -1.57 7.74
N GLY A 148 -21.73 -1.19 8.01
CA GLY A 148 -20.80 -1.94 8.83
C GLY A 148 -21.21 -1.92 10.31
N LYS A 149 -21.34 -3.11 10.89
CA LYS A 149 -21.46 -3.26 12.35
C LYS A 149 -20.07 -3.17 12.94
N LYS A 150 -19.79 -2.11 13.71
CA LYS A 150 -18.49 -1.86 14.36
C LYS A 150 -18.27 -2.74 15.62
N GLU A 151 -18.75 -3.98 15.58
CA GLU A 151 -18.79 -4.87 16.75
C GLU A 151 -17.66 -5.92 16.75
N ARG A 152 -16.93 -6.06 15.60
CA ARG A 152 -15.89 -7.11 15.47
C ARG A 152 -14.52 -6.57 15.84
N GLY A 153 -13.93 -7.16 16.88
CA GLY A 153 -12.55 -6.89 17.28
C GLY A 153 -11.54 -7.68 16.44
N PHE A 154 -10.26 -7.34 16.60
CA PHE A 154 -9.11 -7.98 15.94
C PHE A 154 -9.05 -9.50 16.15
N GLU A 155 -9.52 -9.97 17.32
CA GLU A 155 -9.56 -11.41 17.67
C GLU A 155 -10.58 -12.20 16.85
N GLN A 156 -11.56 -11.54 16.26
CA GLN A 156 -12.65 -12.15 15.50
C GLN A 156 -12.36 -12.22 14.00
N LEU A 157 -11.17 -11.82 13.56
CA LEU A 157 -10.75 -11.91 12.18
C LEU A 157 -10.71 -13.36 11.71
N THR A 158 -11.20 -13.59 10.51
CA THR A 158 -11.21 -14.90 9.85
C THR A 158 -10.31 -14.89 8.61
N MET A 159 -9.99 -16.08 8.11
CA MET A 159 -9.25 -16.24 6.86
C MET A 159 -9.96 -15.56 5.68
N LYS A 160 -11.29 -15.54 5.66
CA LYS A 160 -12.07 -14.84 4.63
C LYS A 160 -11.83 -13.34 4.69
N ASP A 161 -11.79 -12.76 5.89
CA ASP A 161 -11.50 -11.33 6.06
C ASP A 161 -10.09 -11.01 5.56
N ALA A 162 -9.09 -11.85 5.84
CA ALA A 162 -7.73 -11.67 5.37
C ALA A 162 -7.63 -11.66 3.82
N ILE A 163 -8.32 -12.58 3.15
CA ILE A 163 -8.35 -12.66 1.69
C ILE A 163 -9.09 -11.44 1.10
N VAL A 164 -10.24 -11.05 1.66
CA VAL A 164 -11.02 -9.90 1.19
C VAL A 164 -10.21 -8.61 1.36
N LEU A 165 -9.56 -8.41 2.51
CA LEU A 165 -8.69 -7.25 2.74
C LEU A 165 -7.51 -7.21 1.76
N SER A 166 -6.90 -8.35 1.47
CA SER A 166 -5.85 -8.46 0.45
C SER A 166 -6.33 -8.02 -0.94
N LEU A 167 -7.53 -8.47 -1.35
CA LEU A 167 -8.11 -8.10 -2.66
C LEU A 167 -8.49 -6.61 -2.74
N ILE A 168 -8.89 -6.00 -1.63
CA ILE A 168 -9.19 -4.55 -1.59
C ILE A 168 -7.93 -3.70 -1.77
N HIS A 169 -6.76 -4.21 -1.37
CA HIS A 169 -5.48 -3.50 -1.48
C HIS A 169 -4.83 -3.57 -2.87
N ILE A 170 -5.37 -4.33 -3.81
CA ILE A 170 -4.94 -4.38 -5.19
C ILE A 170 -5.50 -3.20 -5.98
#